data_143b3179ed7525ce53b8de69726d00f8
#
_entry.id   143b3179ed7525ce53b8de69726d00f8
#
_cell.length_a   1.000
_cell.length_b   1.000
_cell.length_c   1.000
_cell.angle_alpha   90.00
_cell.angle_beta   90.00
_cell.angle_gamma   90.00
#
_symmetry.space_group_name_H-M   'P 1'
#
loop_
_entity.id
_entity.type
_entity.pdbx_description
1 polymer ?
#
loop_
_entity_poly.entity_id
_entity_poly.type
_entity_poly.pdbx_seq_one_letter_code
_entity_poly.pdbx_strand_id
1 'polypeptide(L)'
;MSKARTSLLASLLFYFLVLPAVCVTARSQTAQTPPPADLKMIPRVVLILTPEFCAAKNTKRIPYEDEFEVGKAACVQLEPALKNVFPNLVRVQTASSTGDAELVLAPIFVDISVIKAQFAYTERELVLLVEWTAKDKSGKRVWLQTVQGLAKNTRGTAFTFRENRRLLIQGAVQDLADKSASEMADSPVLRKLARQAAPQAVPTAPPAKAPAAQAP
;
A
#
# COMPACT_ATOMS: atom_id res chain seq x y z
N MET A 1 54.27 -34.36 51.10
CA MET A 1 54.23 -35.47 50.13
C MET A 1 53.21 -35.08 49.10
N SER A 2 53.73 -34.58 47.95
CA SER A 2 53.70 -35.23 46.63
C SER A 2 52.30 -35.23 46.02
N LYS A 3 51.99 -34.75 44.85
CA LYS A 3 52.67 -34.70 43.55
C LYS A 3 51.99 -33.72 42.64
N ALA A 4 52.74 -32.93 41.95
CA ALA A 4 52.36 -32.20 40.76
C ALA A 4 51.78 -33.13 39.69
N ARG A 5 50.77 -32.69 38.97
CA ARG A 5 50.45 -33.14 37.62
C ARG A 5 50.17 -31.94 36.76
N THR A 6 51.19 -31.57 36.07
CA THR A 6 51.17 -30.80 34.83
C THR A 6 50.39 -31.57 33.77
N SER A 7 49.36 -30.98 33.25
CA SER A 7 48.69 -31.46 32.04
C SER A 7 48.74 -30.40 30.98
N LEU A 8 49.42 -30.76 29.92
CA LEU A 8 49.66 -30.05 28.68
C LEU A 8 48.40 -29.40 28.13
N LEU A 9 48.43 -28.11 27.96
CA LEU A 9 47.56 -27.36 27.09
C LEU A 9 48.06 -27.54 25.65
N ALA A 10 47.39 -28.44 24.95
CA ALA A 10 47.50 -28.53 23.50
C ALA A 10 46.84 -27.31 22.87
N SER A 11 47.68 -26.47 22.34
CA SER A 11 47.35 -25.30 21.54
C SER A 11 46.73 -25.76 20.23
N LEU A 12 45.41 -25.69 20.10
CA LEU A 12 44.74 -25.83 18.85
C LEU A 12 44.33 -24.43 18.37
N LEU A 13 45.29 -23.84 17.66
CA LEU A 13 45.09 -22.67 16.84
C LEU A 13 44.18 -23.06 15.68
N PHE A 14 42.88 -22.96 15.90
CA PHE A 14 41.90 -22.91 14.79
C PHE A 14 41.90 -21.51 14.22
N TYR A 15 42.64 -21.34 13.15
CA TYR A 15 42.50 -20.23 12.24
C TYR A 15 41.11 -20.31 11.60
N PHE A 16 40.13 -19.71 12.24
CA PHE A 16 38.88 -19.39 11.59
C PHE A 16 39.11 -18.16 10.72
N LEU A 17 39.34 -18.42 9.47
CA LEU A 17 39.31 -17.46 8.38
C LEU A 17 37.83 -17.00 8.28
N VAL A 18 37.50 -15.96 9.05
CA VAL A 18 36.21 -15.28 8.96
C VAL A 18 36.26 -14.44 7.69
N LEU A 19 35.83 -15.04 6.59
CA LEU A 19 35.37 -14.28 5.43
C LEU A 19 34.20 -13.39 5.87
N PRO A 20 34.32 -12.05 5.75
CA PRO A 20 33.16 -11.22 5.90
C PRO A 20 32.24 -11.52 4.71
N ALA A 21 31.24 -12.35 4.93
CA ALA A 21 30.08 -12.41 4.06
C ALA A 21 29.42 -11.04 4.13
N VAL A 22 29.77 -10.16 3.22
CA VAL A 22 29.03 -8.94 2.92
C VAL A 22 27.67 -9.43 2.40
N CYS A 23 26.74 -9.69 3.34
CA CYS A 23 25.33 -9.76 3.01
C CYS A 23 24.93 -8.36 2.53
N VAL A 24 25.15 -8.10 1.26
CA VAL A 24 24.43 -7.08 0.53
C VAL A 24 22.96 -7.54 0.59
N THR A 25 22.25 -7.07 1.60
CA THR A 25 20.80 -7.09 1.58
C THR A 25 20.40 -6.20 0.40
N ALA A 26 20.35 -6.82 -0.77
CA ALA A 26 19.62 -6.27 -1.89
C ALA A 26 18.19 -6.05 -1.37
N ARG A 27 17.89 -4.81 -0.95
CA ARG A 27 16.53 -4.34 -0.91
C ARG A 27 16.02 -4.60 -2.32
N SER A 28 15.24 -5.65 -2.48
CA SER A 28 14.39 -5.79 -3.65
C SER A 28 13.48 -4.57 -3.62
N GLN A 29 13.93 -3.48 -4.23
CA GLN A 29 13.02 -2.50 -4.78
C GLN A 29 12.21 -3.33 -5.77
N THR A 30 11.05 -3.78 -5.33
CA THR A 30 10.01 -4.25 -6.22
C THR A 30 9.86 -3.11 -7.20
N ALA A 31 10.44 -3.28 -8.39
CA ALA A 31 10.27 -2.34 -9.48
C ALA A 31 8.76 -2.22 -9.64
N GLN A 32 8.21 -1.07 -9.22
CA GLN A 32 6.80 -0.77 -9.40
C GLN A 32 6.58 -0.84 -10.90
N THR A 33 6.00 -1.94 -11.35
CA THR A 33 5.57 -2.07 -12.74
C THR A 33 4.68 -0.86 -13.01
N PRO A 34 4.98 -0.04 -14.03
CA PRO A 34 4.17 1.13 -14.31
C PRO A 34 2.72 0.68 -14.44
N PRO A 35 1.76 1.40 -13.83
CA PRO A 35 0.37 1.02 -13.84
C PRO A 35 -0.07 0.79 -15.28
N PRO A 36 -0.80 -0.30 -15.54
CA PRO A 36 -1.25 -0.62 -16.88
C PRO A 36 -2.03 0.55 -17.45
N ALA A 37 -1.70 0.92 -18.68
CA ALA A 37 -2.27 2.08 -19.37
C ALA A 37 -3.80 2.11 -19.36
N ASP A 38 -4.42 0.95 -19.29
CA ASP A 38 -5.87 0.75 -19.28
C ASP A 38 -6.57 1.50 -18.14
N LEU A 39 -6.02 1.48 -16.91
CA LEU A 39 -6.68 2.12 -15.75
C LEU A 39 -6.65 3.65 -15.82
N LYS A 40 -5.68 4.22 -16.53
CA LYS A 40 -5.60 5.66 -16.77
C LYS A 40 -6.74 6.19 -17.65
N MET A 41 -7.44 5.30 -18.36
CA MET A 41 -8.52 5.65 -19.28
C MET A 41 -9.88 5.81 -18.59
N ILE A 42 -10.01 5.45 -17.29
CA ILE A 42 -11.29 5.67 -16.58
C ILE A 42 -11.52 7.17 -16.43
N PRO A 43 -12.62 7.71 -17.02
CA PRO A 43 -12.80 9.16 -17.10
C PRO A 43 -12.93 9.85 -15.75
N ARG A 44 -13.57 9.19 -14.79
CA ARG A 44 -13.78 9.72 -13.45
C ARG A 44 -13.81 8.61 -12.41
N VAL A 45 -12.84 8.67 -11.50
CA VAL A 45 -12.76 7.78 -10.34
C VAL A 45 -12.98 8.59 -9.08
N VAL A 46 -13.85 8.14 -8.20
CA VAL A 46 -14.12 8.80 -6.92
C VAL A 46 -13.61 7.93 -5.77
N LEU A 47 -12.81 8.53 -4.90
CA LEU A 47 -12.35 7.93 -3.66
C LEU A 47 -13.15 8.52 -2.49
N ILE A 48 -13.93 7.67 -1.81
CA ILE A 48 -14.69 8.07 -0.63
C ILE A 48 -13.82 7.83 0.61
N LEU A 49 -13.34 8.89 1.24
CA LEU A 49 -12.68 8.84 2.54
C LEU A 49 -13.61 9.48 3.58
N THR A 50 -14.41 8.63 4.24
CA THR A 50 -15.39 9.11 5.22
C THR A 50 -14.71 9.72 6.46
N PRO A 51 -15.38 10.59 7.22
CA PRO A 51 -14.87 11.10 8.48
C PRO A 51 -14.48 10.00 9.46
N GLU A 52 -15.26 8.91 9.51
CA GLU A 52 -15.01 7.74 10.36
C GLU A 52 -13.71 7.03 9.95
N PHE A 53 -13.46 6.85 8.65
CA PHE A 53 -12.20 6.30 8.14
C PHE A 53 -11.02 7.18 8.52
N CYS A 54 -11.16 8.50 8.38
CA CYS A 54 -10.09 9.45 8.72
C CYS A 54 -9.87 9.60 10.24
N ALA A 55 -10.84 9.24 11.07
CA ALA A 55 -10.74 9.22 12.53
C ALA A 55 -10.34 7.86 13.10
N ALA A 56 -10.09 6.86 12.23
CA ALA A 56 -9.80 5.51 12.68
C ALA A 56 -8.52 5.42 13.52
N LYS A 57 -8.61 4.65 14.60
CA LYS A 57 -7.52 4.41 15.54
C LYS A 57 -7.58 2.97 16.05
N ASN A 58 -6.52 2.50 16.69
CA ASN A 58 -6.52 1.16 17.25
C ASN A 58 -7.63 1.01 18.31
N THR A 59 -8.39 -0.07 18.22
CA THR A 59 -9.54 -0.35 19.11
C THR A 59 -9.12 -1.05 20.40
N LYS A 60 -7.98 -1.74 20.40
CA LYS A 60 -7.46 -2.45 21.58
C LYS A 60 -6.67 -1.46 22.43
N ARG A 61 -7.24 -1.08 23.59
CA ARG A 61 -6.50 -0.31 24.59
C ARG A 61 -5.34 -1.13 25.12
N ILE A 62 -4.14 -0.68 24.83
CA ILE A 62 -2.93 -1.23 25.44
C ILE A 62 -2.70 -0.38 26.70
N PRO A 63 -2.64 -0.99 27.90
CA PRO A 63 -2.39 -0.23 29.13
C PRO A 63 -1.15 0.65 28.97
N TYR A 64 -1.25 1.91 29.36
CA TYR A 64 -0.16 2.90 29.34
C TYR A 64 0.33 3.32 27.94
N GLU A 65 -0.41 3.07 26.88
CA GLU A 65 -0.04 3.52 25.53
C GLU A 65 -1.06 4.48 24.93
N ASP A 66 -0.54 5.47 24.27
CA ASP A 66 -1.33 6.41 23.46
C ASP A 66 -1.97 5.67 22.28
N GLU A 67 -3.10 6.18 21.85
CA GLU A 67 -3.80 5.66 20.67
C GLU A 67 -3.00 5.89 19.39
N PHE A 68 -3.05 4.92 18.47
CA PHE A 68 -2.48 5.04 17.13
C PHE A 68 -3.54 5.62 16.19
N GLU A 69 -3.45 6.91 15.91
CA GLU A 69 -4.34 7.64 14.99
C GLU A 69 -3.95 7.37 13.54
N VAL A 70 -4.33 6.21 13.04
CA VAL A 70 -3.92 5.74 11.72
C VAL A 70 -4.72 6.39 10.59
N GLY A 71 -6.02 6.60 10.82
CA GLY A 71 -6.93 7.11 9.80
C GLY A 71 -6.51 8.46 9.23
N LYS A 72 -6.01 9.37 10.09
CA LYS A 72 -5.52 10.67 9.66
C LYS A 72 -4.35 10.57 8.67
N ALA A 73 -3.40 9.69 8.96
CA ALA A 73 -2.27 9.44 8.07
C ALA A 73 -2.73 8.77 6.76
N ALA A 74 -3.65 7.79 6.84
CA ALA A 74 -4.21 7.11 5.68
C ALA A 74 -4.94 8.07 4.75
N CYS A 75 -5.74 9.00 5.30
CA CYS A 75 -6.44 10.01 4.51
C CYS A 75 -5.53 10.98 3.76
N VAL A 76 -4.28 11.14 4.21
CA VAL A 76 -3.29 11.98 3.53
C VAL A 76 -2.52 11.19 2.47
N GLN A 77 -2.19 9.92 2.74
CA GLN A 77 -1.27 9.15 1.88
C GLN A 77 -1.97 8.32 0.79
N LEU A 78 -3.20 7.86 1.01
CA LEU A 78 -3.92 7.02 0.04
C LEU A 78 -4.24 7.75 -1.27
N GLU A 79 -4.67 8.99 -1.20
CA GLU A 79 -5.02 9.77 -2.39
C GLU A 79 -3.87 9.91 -3.38
N PRO A 80 -2.67 10.38 -2.99
CA PRO A 80 -1.55 10.52 -3.93
C PRO A 80 -1.07 9.17 -4.47
N ALA A 81 -1.07 8.10 -3.66
CA ALA A 81 -0.69 6.78 -4.12
C ALA A 81 -1.65 6.25 -5.19
N LEU A 82 -2.96 6.41 -4.99
CA LEU A 82 -3.97 5.98 -5.94
C LEU A 82 -4.04 6.87 -7.19
N LYS A 83 -3.65 8.14 -7.11
CA LYS A 83 -3.53 9.00 -8.30
C LYS A 83 -2.50 8.51 -9.32
N ASN A 84 -1.50 7.76 -8.89
CA ASN A 84 -0.55 7.12 -9.78
C ASN A 84 -1.22 6.04 -10.67
N VAL A 85 -2.27 5.40 -10.15
CA VAL A 85 -3.05 4.37 -10.86
C VAL A 85 -4.23 5.00 -11.61
N PHE A 86 -4.91 5.94 -10.97
CA PHE A 86 -6.10 6.63 -11.48
C PHE A 86 -5.86 8.15 -11.53
N PRO A 87 -5.29 8.70 -12.61
CA PRO A 87 -4.97 10.14 -12.69
C PRO A 87 -6.18 11.05 -12.49
N ASN A 88 -7.37 10.58 -12.87
CA ASN A 88 -8.64 11.33 -12.77
C ASN A 88 -9.37 11.07 -11.44
N LEU A 89 -8.65 10.66 -10.40
CA LEU A 89 -9.20 10.38 -9.08
C LEU A 89 -9.53 11.67 -8.35
N VAL A 90 -10.78 11.74 -7.86
CA VAL A 90 -11.31 12.84 -7.04
C VAL A 90 -11.68 12.30 -5.67
N ARG A 91 -11.20 12.94 -4.63
CA ARG A 91 -11.57 12.60 -3.25
C ARG A 91 -12.86 13.27 -2.84
N VAL A 92 -13.74 12.50 -2.17
CA VAL A 92 -14.95 12.99 -1.52
C VAL A 92 -15.08 12.42 -0.11
N GLN A 93 -15.91 13.01 0.74
CA GLN A 93 -16.13 12.54 2.11
C GLN A 93 -17.42 11.71 2.26
N THR A 94 -18.36 11.85 1.34
CA THR A 94 -19.68 11.19 1.42
C THR A 94 -20.04 10.52 0.11
N ALA A 95 -20.84 9.46 0.23
CA ALA A 95 -21.33 8.73 -0.95
C ALA A 95 -22.27 9.58 -1.83
N SER A 96 -22.95 10.58 -1.26
CA SER A 96 -23.83 11.49 -2.01
C SER A 96 -23.07 12.40 -2.99
N SER A 97 -21.77 12.54 -2.83
CA SER A 97 -20.92 13.40 -3.67
C SER A 97 -20.27 12.66 -4.84
N THR A 98 -20.66 11.42 -5.12
CA THR A 98 -20.06 10.62 -6.21
C THR A 98 -20.46 11.06 -7.60
N GLY A 99 -21.67 11.63 -7.76
CA GLY A 99 -22.19 12.09 -9.05
C GLY A 99 -22.17 10.99 -10.11
N ASP A 100 -21.67 11.33 -11.29
CA ASP A 100 -21.53 10.48 -12.48
C ASP A 100 -20.18 9.77 -12.57
N ALA A 101 -19.62 9.33 -11.44
CA ALA A 101 -18.37 8.57 -11.39
C ALA A 101 -18.53 7.21 -12.10
N GLU A 102 -17.57 6.87 -12.95
CA GLU A 102 -17.50 5.53 -13.59
C GLU A 102 -17.03 4.45 -12.61
N LEU A 103 -16.22 4.86 -11.62
CA LEU A 103 -15.73 3.98 -10.57
C LEU A 103 -15.71 4.71 -9.23
N VAL A 104 -16.26 4.06 -8.21
CA VAL A 104 -16.27 4.55 -6.83
C VAL A 104 -15.47 3.60 -5.95
N LEU A 105 -14.43 4.09 -5.32
CA LEU A 105 -13.56 3.36 -4.39
C LEU A 105 -13.89 3.77 -2.95
N ALA A 106 -14.09 2.81 -2.07
CA ALA A 106 -14.37 3.06 -0.66
C ALA A 106 -13.59 2.08 0.23
N PRO A 107 -12.61 2.57 1.01
CA PRO A 107 -11.90 1.77 2.00
C PRO A 107 -12.62 1.76 3.35
N ILE A 108 -12.50 0.65 4.09
CA ILE A 108 -12.95 0.52 5.48
C ILE A 108 -11.85 -0.18 6.26
N PHE A 109 -11.45 0.34 7.42
CA PHE A 109 -10.57 -0.39 8.32
C PHE A 109 -11.32 -1.57 8.94
N VAL A 110 -10.81 -2.77 8.70
CA VAL A 110 -11.31 -4.02 9.31
C VAL A 110 -10.63 -4.24 10.64
N ASP A 111 -9.31 -4.01 10.71
CA ASP A 111 -8.55 -4.12 11.95
C ASP A 111 -7.34 -3.17 11.95
N ILE A 112 -7.00 -2.70 13.15
CA ILE A 112 -5.79 -1.93 13.45
C ILE A 112 -5.16 -2.56 14.68
N SER A 113 -4.11 -3.35 14.48
CA SER A 113 -3.48 -4.13 15.53
C SER A 113 -2.04 -3.69 15.77
N VAL A 114 -1.68 -3.55 17.04
CA VAL A 114 -0.30 -3.36 17.47
C VAL A 114 0.17 -4.64 18.14
N ILE A 115 1.17 -5.29 17.54
CA ILE A 115 1.79 -6.51 18.04
C ILE A 115 3.08 -6.13 18.76
N LYS A 116 3.23 -6.59 20.00
CA LYS A 116 4.45 -6.44 20.80
C LYS A 116 5.21 -7.75 20.82
N ALA A 117 6.52 -7.71 20.66
CA ALA A 117 7.34 -8.87 20.94
C ALA A 117 7.30 -9.20 22.44
N GLN A 118 7.19 -10.49 22.76
CA GLN A 118 6.92 -10.97 24.13
C GLN A 118 8.03 -10.64 25.12
N PHE A 119 9.27 -10.46 24.63
CA PHE A 119 10.46 -10.25 25.47
C PHE A 119 11.26 -8.98 25.14
N ALA A 120 10.89 -8.24 24.08
CA ALA A 120 11.59 -7.04 23.70
C ALA A 120 10.67 -5.82 23.91
N TYR A 121 10.98 -5.01 24.91
CA TYR A 121 10.25 -3.75 25.15
C TYR A 121 10.31 -2.77 23.97
N THR A 122 11.07 -3.08 22.95
CA THR A 122 11.42 -2.19 21.85
C THR A 122 10.86 -2.61 20.50
N GLU A 123 10.50 -3.87 20.32
CA GLU A 123 9.97 -4.35 19.03
C GLU A 123 8.46 -4.22 18.99
N ARG A 124 7.98 -3.52 17.99
CA ARG A 124 6.56 -3.33 17.73
C ARG A 124 6.28 -3.49 16.25
N GLU A 125 5.13 -4.04 15.99
CA GLU A 125 4.61 -4.21 14.65
C GLU A 125 3.21 -3.59 14.60
N LEU A 126 2.98 -2.69 13.66
CA LEU A 126 1.66 -2.14 13.37
C LEU A 126 1.12 -2.83 12.13
N VAL A 127 -0.03 -3.46 12.28
CA VAL A 127 -0.76 -4.15 11.21
C VAL A 127 -2.06 -3.42 10.95
N LEU A 128 -2.29 -3.07 9.72
CA LEU A 128 -3.50 -2.43 9.23
C LEU A 128 -4.20 -3.37 8.25
N LEU A 129 -5.46 -3.69 8.48
CA LEU A 129 -6.29 -4.40 7.53
C LEU A 129 -7.36 -3.47 7.01
N VAL A 130 -7.36 -3.24 5.70
CA VAL A 130 -8.33 -2.39 5.01
C VAL A 130 -9.04 -3.21 3.95
N GLU A 131 -10.36 -3.24 4.04
CA GLU A 131 -11.21 -3.77 3.00
C GLU A 131 -11.54 -2.66 2.01
N TRP A 132 -11.25 -2.91 0.75
CA TRP A 132 -11.56 -2.05 -0.37
C TRP A 132 -12.78 -2.54 -1.11
N THR A 133 -13.73 -1.65 -1.32
CA THR A 133 -14.89 -1.90 -2.19
C THR A 133 -14.79 -0.99 -3.40
N ALA A 134 -14.96 -1.57 -4.61
CA ALA A 134 -15.14 -0.79 -5.82
C ALA A 134 -16.54 -1.02 -6.39
N LYS A 135 -17.25 0.08 -6.74
CA LYS A 135 -18.57 0.07 -7.37
C LYS A 135 -18.48 0.76 -8.73
N ASP A 136 -19.22 0.23 -9.70
CA ASP A 136 -19.40 0.86 -11.01
C ASP A 136 -20.43 2.00 -10.95
N LYS A 137 -20.65 2.65 -12.08
CA LYS A 137 -21.63 3.74 -12.22
C LYS A 137 -23.08 3.36 -11.90
N SER A 138 -23.40 2.07 -11.96
CA SER A 138 -24.73 1.58 -11.56
C SER A 138 -24.86 1.38 -10.05
N GLY A 139 -23.76 1.59 -9.29
CA GLY A 139 -23.69 1.31 -7.85
C GLY A 139 -23.45 -0.16 -7.53
N LYS A 140 -23.30 -1.02 -8.53
CA LYS A 140 -22.99 -2.44 -8.34
C LYS A 140 -21.54 -2.62 -7.90
N ARG A 141 -21.33 -3.44 -6.85
CA ARG A 141 -20.00 -3.82 -6.42
C ARG A 141 -19.33 -4.72 -7.47
N VAL A 142 -18.23 -4.25 -8.03
CA VAL A 142 -17.46 -4.95 -9.07
C VAL A 142 -16.17 -5.55 -8.54
N TRP A 143 -15.65 -5.04 -7.42
CA TRP A 143 -14.41 -5.54 -6.82
C TRP A 143 -14.45 -5.38 -5.30
N LEU A 144 -13.88 -6.35 -4.61
CA LEU A 144 -13.72 -6.39 -3.16
C LEU A 144 -12.39 -7.05 -2.84
N GLN A 145 -11.55 -6.39 -2.05
CA GLN A 145 -10.24 -6.91 -1.68
C GLN A 145 -9.83 -6.39 -0.30
N THR A 146 -9.26 -7.27 0.50
CA THR A 146 -8.61 -6.87 1.76
C THR A 146 -7.13 -6.71 1.54
N VAL A 147 -6.59 -5.56 1.91
CA VAL A 147 -5.17 -5.23 1.80
C VAL A 147 -4.58 -5.02 3.17
N GLN A 148 -3.38 -5.56 3.40
CA GLN A 148 -2.65 -5.44 4.65
C GLN A 148 -1.49 -4.46 4.51
N GLY A 149 -1.48 -3.43 5.36
CA GLY A 149 -0.31 -2.57 5.58
C GLY A 149 0.45 -3.01 6.83
N LEU A 150 1.78 -2.99 6.77
CA LEU A 150 2.64 -3.48 7.84
C LEU A 150 3.83 -2.56 8.03
N ALA A 151 4.13 -2.23 9.29
CA ALA A 151 5.42 -1.64 9.67
C ALA A 151 5.95 -2.31 10.92
N LYS A 152 7.28 -2.47 10.96
CA LYS A 152 8.02 -2.99 12.12
C LYS A 152 9.03 -1.97 12.60
N ASN A 153 9.11 -1.80 13.90
CA ASN A 153 10.16 -1.02 14.53
C ASN A 153 10.99 -1.92 15.44
N THR A 154 12.27 -2.02 15.15
CA THR A 154 13.24 -2.84 15.88
C THR A 154 14.10 -2.02 16.83
N ARG A 155 13.96 -0.69 16.86
CA ARG A 155 14.81 0.19 17.66
C ARG A 155 13.95 1.23 18.38
N GLY A 156 14.08 1.32 19.69
CA GLY A 156 13.49 2.38 20.45
C GLY A 156 13.87 2.35 21.91
N THR A 157 14.32 3.47 22.43
CA THR A 157 14.37 3.73 23.86
C THR A 157 13.05 4.33 24.30
N ALA A 158 12.76 4.32 25.60
CA ALA A 158 11.57 4.95 26.16
C ALA A 158 11.42 6.43 25.77
N PHE A 159 12.55 7.13 25.55
CA PHE A 159 12.59 8.55 25.18
C PHE A 159 12.22 8.84 23.72
N THR A 160 12.28 7.84 22.83
CA THR A 160 11.97 8.00 21.40
C THR A 160 10.58 7.47 21.04
N PHE A 161 9.74 7.20 22.04
CA PHE A 161 8.46 6.52 21.86
C PHE A 161 7.50 7.24 20.89
N ARG A 162 7.36 8.55 21.01
CA ARG A 162 6.47 9.34 20.14
C ARG A 162 6.93 9.32 18.67
N GLU A 163 8.22 9.44 18.45
CA GLU A 163 8.79 9.42 17.12
C GLU A 163 8.67 8.03 16.48
N ASN A 164 8.98 6.99 17.24
CA ASN A 164 8.84 5.61 16.81
C ASN A 164 7.39 5.28 16.45
N ARG A 165 6.40 5.78 17.22
CA ARG A 165 4.98 5.63 16.89
C ARG A 165 4.63 6.30 15.58
N ARG A 166 5.10 7.53 15.35
CA ARG A 166 4.88 8.26 14.10
C ARG A 166 5.46 7.50 12.92
N LEU A 167 6.69 6.99 13.04
CA LEU A 167 7.35 6.21 12.00
C LEU A 167 6.63 4.89 11.71
N LEU A 168 6.13 4.20 12.74
CA LEU A 168 5.30 3.00 12.57
C LEU A 168 4.01 3.31 11.80
N ILE A 169 3.30 4.38 12.17
CA ILE A 169 2.08 4.78 11.48
C ILE A 169 2.40 5.12 10.02
N GLN A 170 3.40 5.96 9.79
CA GLN A 170 3.78 6.36 8.43
C GLN A 170 4.19 5.15 7.58
N GLY A 171 5.02 4.25 8.13
CA GLY A 171 5.47 3.06 7.42
C GLY A 171 4.33 2.10 7.09
N ALA A 172 3.43 1.81 8.04
CA ALA A 172 2.30 0.92 7.82
C ALA A 172 1.29 1.49 6.82
N VAL A 173 1.04 2.81 6.88
CA VAL A 173 0.15 3.48 5.94
C VAL A 173 0.77 3.58 4.56
N GLN A 174 2.09 3.82 4.45
CA GLN A 174 2.77 3.81 3.16
C GLN A 174 2.73 2.42 2.52
N ASP A 175 3.05 1.37 3.28
CA ASP A 175 2.97 -0.02 2.80
C ASP A 175 1.55 -0.40 2.37
N LEU A 176 0.53 0.05 3.14
CA LEU A 176 -0.88 -0.11 2.77
C LEU A 176 -1.21 0.60 1.45
N ALA A 177 -0.76 1.83 1.29
CA ALA A 177 -1.04 2.64 0.11
C ALA A 177 -0.41 2.04 -1.15
N ASP A 178 0.86 1.62 -1.06
CA ASP A 178 1.60 1.01 -2.16
C ASP A 178 0.99 -0.33 -2.59
N LYS A 179 0.63 -1.19 -1.62
CA LYS A 179 -0.03 -2.46 -1.89
C LYS A 179 -1.44 -2.26 -2.46
N SER A 180 -2.21 -1.30 -1.93
CA SER A 180 -3.54 -1.00 -2.47
C SER A 180 -3.47 -0.54 -3.92
N ALA A 181 -2.50 0.32 -4.24
CA ALA A 181 -2.26 0.77 -5.60
C ALA A 181 -1.89 -0.40 -6.53
N SER A 182 -0.99 -1.30 -6.07
CA SER A 182 -0.57 -2.47 -6.83
C SER A 182 -1.73 -3.44 -7.06
N GLU A 183 -2.49 -3.80 -6.02
CA GLU A 183 -3.64 -4.71 -6.10
C GLU A 183 -4.72 -4.19 -7.08
N MET A 184 -4.98 -2.88 -7.05
CA MET A 184 -5.89 -2.25 -8.00
C MET A 184 -5.35 -2.26 -9.41
N ALA A 185 -4.06 -1.95 -9.59
CA ALA A 185 -3.40 -1.96 -10.89
C ALA A 185 -3.38 -3.38 -11.51
N ASP A 186 -3.27 -4.41 -10.70
CA ASP A 186 -3.21 -5.80 -11.14
C ASP A 186 -4.58 -6.47 -11.31
N SER A 187 -5.65 -5.80 -10.86
CA SER A 187 -7.00 -6.35 -10.91
C SER A 187 -7.53 -6.51 -12.35
N PRO A 188 -7.80 -7.74 -12.81
CA PRO A 188 -8.34 -7.96 -14.15
C PRO A 188 -9.75 -7.36 -14.32
N VAL A 189 -10.50 -7.28 -13.22
CA VAL A 189 -11.86 -6.72 -13.23
C VAL A 189 -11.82 -5.22 -13.46
N LEU A 190 -10.94 -4.51 -12.75
CA LEU A 190 -10.79 -3.05 -12.93
C LEU A 190 -10.23 -2.71 -14.31
N ARG A 191 -9.28 -3.51 -14.82
CA ARG A 191 -8.76 -3.36 -16.19
C ARG A 191 -9.85 -3.57 -17.25
N LYS A 192 -10.71 -4.56 -17.08
CA LYS A 192 -11.85 -4.79 -17.98
C LYS A 192 -12.82 -3.60 -17.98
N LEU A 193 -13.14 -3.09 -16.82
CA LEU A 193 -14.01 -1.92 -16.67
C LEU A 193 -13.40 -0.68 -17.34
N ALA A 194 -12.10 -0.46 -17.18
CA ALA A 194 -11.39 0.63 -17.83
C ALA A 194 -11.47 0.57 -19.37
N ARG A 195 -11.31 -0.62 -19.95
CA ARG A 195 -11.46 -0.81 -21.40
C ARG A 195 -12.88 -0.54 -21.89
N GLN A 196 -13.89 -0.84 -21.08
CA GLN A 196 -15.29 -0.55 -21.42
C GLN A 196 -15.64 0.93 -21.31
N ALA A 197 -14.99 1.64 -20.37
CA ALA A 197 -15.19 3.07 -20.18
C ALA A 197 -14.40 3.94 -21.20
N ALA A 198 -13.40 3.34 -21.87
CA ALA A 198 -12.64 4.06 -22.90
C ALA A 198 -13.57 4.46 -24.06
N PRO A 199 -13.53 5.72 -24.53
CA PRO A 199 -14.31 6.13 -25.69
C PRO A 199 -13.98 5.20 -26.86
N GLN A 200 -14.98 4.48 -27.39
CA GLN A 200 -14.80 3.72 -28.61
C GLN A 200 -14.38 4.73 -29.68
N ALA A 201 -13.16 4.58 -30.21
CA ALA A 201 -12.72 5.38 -31.34
C ALA A 201 -13.76 5.23 -32.44
N VAL A 202 -14.49 6.31 -32.71
CA VAL A 202 -15.44 6.35 -33.82
C VAL A 202 -14.61 5.97 -35.05
N PRO A 203 -15.00 4.93 -35.82
CA PRO A 203 -14.27 4.55 -37.02
C PRO A 203 -14.24 5.79 -37.92
N THR A 204 -13.05 6.34 -38.14
CA THR A 204 -12.85 7.45 -39.04
C THR A 204 -13.35 6.96 -40.40
N ALA A 205 -14.47 7.52 -40.88
CA ALA A 205 -14.99 7.21 -42.18
C ALA A 205 -13.86 7.34 -43.20
N PRO A 206 -13.71 6.41 -44.15
CA PRO A 206 -12.67 6.50 -45.16
C PRO A 206 -12.83 7.81 -45.90
N PRO A 207 -11.73 8.51 -46.24
CA PRO A 207 -11.79 9.79 -46.91
C PRO A 207 -12.62 9.65 -48.20
N ALA A 208 -13.64 10.50 -48.32
CA ALA A 208 -14.47 10.56 -49.51
C ALA A 208 -13.60 10.71 -50.75
N LYS A 209 -13.73 9.74 -51.66
CA LYS A 209 -13.01 9.74 -52.95
C LYS A 209 -13.28 11.06 -53.62
N ALA A 210 -12.23 11.85 -53.84
CA ALA A 210 -12.33 13.11 -54.57
C ALA A 210 -12.98 12.90 -55.95
N PRO A 211 -13.92 13.75 -56.38
CA PRO A 211 -14.51 13.63 -57.69
C PRO A 211 -13.43 13.82 -58.76
N ALA A 212 -13.37 12.87 -59.69
CA ALA A 212 -12.46 12.94 -60.82
C ALA A 212 -12.75 14.21 -61.61
N ALA A 213 -11.72 15.06 -61.73
CA ALA A 213 -11.78 16.23 -62.61
C ALA A 213 -12.04 15.77 -64.05
N GLN A 214 -13.19 16.12 -64.59
CA GLN A 214 -13.45 16.02 -66.00
C GLN A 214 -12.63 17.11 -66.65
N ALA A 215 -11.68 16.72 -67.49
CA ALA A 215 -10.96 17.61 -68.37
C ALA A 215 -11.80 17.92 -69.60
N PRO A 216 -11.63 19.12 -70.20
CA PRO A 216 -12.37 19.61 -71.38
C PRO A 216 -12.03 18.89 -72.68
#